data_2b921709b28f1dfa46fb37fdfc6de732
#
_entry.id   2b921709b28f1dfa46fb37fdfc6de732
#
_cell.length_a   1.000
_cell.length_b   1.000
_cell.length_c   1.000
_cell.angle_alpha   90.00
_cell.angle_beta   90.00
_cell.angle_gamma   90.00
#
_symmetry.space_group_name_H-M   'P 1'
#
loop_
_entity.id
_entity.type
_entity.pdbx_description
1 polymer ?
#
loop_
_entity_poly.entity_id
_entity_poly.type
_entity_poly.pdbx_seq_one_letter_code
_entity_poly.pdbx_strand_id
1 'polypeptide(L)'
;PRDTSDNVDSPAVWHGPEGQHWLIATAKEGDVLRVHDATDGSPIERVGGEGAALGQFDRPNGVFVIDDLVVVVERNNRRVQVLRLPDFTPLGVFGTEKLKRPYGLYVTPDSADAYHIYVTDQYELPNERIPPDRALGERVQQFRFQVRGDTLQSAHVRAFGATSGPGVLHVVESLWGDPRNDRLLVAEEEEGDSKLMVYTMDGAFTGTIINASFFPHQAEGVVLRDCPDGGGLWVTTDQGEGVNTFHAFDRATLAPVGSFRIDGVLNTDGIALTSAAFGPFAAGAFYAVHDDGNTVGIDWAAIAEALAYRCGG
;
A
#
# COMPACT_ATOMS: atom_id res chain seq x y z
N PRO A 1 -21.97 -3.70 7.26
CA PRO A 1 -22.60 -2.37 7.17
C PRO A 1 -21.53 -1.36 6.79
N ARG A 2 -21.84 -0.50 5.83
CA ARG A 2 -20.96 0.59 5.42
C ARG A 2 -20.95 1.65 6.52
N ASP A 3 -19.78 1.94 7.07
CA ASP A 3 -19.58 3.01 8.04
C ASP A 3 -18.42 3.89 7.56
N THR A 4 -18.74 5.04 7.00
CA THR A 4 -17.77 5.99 6.45
C THR A 4 -17.16 6.91 7.52
N SER A 5 -17.63 6.84 8.77
CA SER A 5 -17.11 7.68 9.85
C SER A 5 -15.65 7.36 10.21
N ASP A 6 -15.22 6.14 9.94
CA ASP A 6 -13.85 5.68 10.19
C ASP A 6 -12.87 6.09 9.06
N ASN A 7 -13.36 6.39 7.87
CA ASN A 7 -12.57 6.62 6.67
C ASN A 7 -11.53 5.51 6.47
N VAL A 8 -12.00 4.34 6.02
CA VAL A 8 -11.16 3.15 5.75
C VAL A 8 -10.30 3.43 4.52
N ASP A 9 -8.99 3.18 4.63
CA ASP A 9 -8.03 3.55 3.59
C ASP A 9 -7.29 2.33 3.01
N SER A 10 -6.32 1.80 3.71
CA SER A 10 -5.41 0.78 3.18
C SER A 10 -5.64 -0.57 3.85
N PRO A 11 -5.89 -1.63 3.07
CA PRO A 11 -6.02 -3.00 3.59
C PRO A 11 -4.71 -3.78 3.47
N ALA A 12 -4.53 -4.79 4.34
CA ALA A 12 -3.51 -5.82 4.23
C ALA A 12 -4.06 -7.16 4.71
N VAL A 13 -3.50 -8.26 4.22
CA VAL A 13 -3.96 -9.61 4.59
C VAL A 13 -2.89 -10.33 5.38
N TRP A 14 -3.29 -10.99 6.47
CA TRP A 14 -2.45 -11.87 7.26
C TRP A 14 -2.99 -13.30 7.26
N HIS A 15 -2.09 -14.27 7.14
CA HIS A 15 -2.38 -15.70 7.26
C HIS A 15 -1.63 -16.28 8.44
N GLY A 16 -2.32 -16.43 9.55
CA GLY A 16 -1.75 -16.94 10.78
C GLY A 16 -1.50 -18.46 10.77
N PRO A 17 -0.61 -18.95 11.66
CA PRO A 17 -0.19 -20.35 11.69
C PRO A 17 -1.27 -21.32 12.12
N GLU A 18 -2.32 -20.86 12.80
CA GLU A 18 -3.44 -21.69 13.27
C GLU A 18 -4.66 -21.62 12.32
N GLY A 19 -4.46 -21.18 11.07
CA GLY A 19 -5.52 -21.06 10.09
C GLY A 19 -6.34 -19.79 10.21
N GLN A 20 -5.84 -18.77 10.91
CA GLN A 20 -6.42 -17.43 10.88
C GLN A 20 -6.15 -16.79 9.52
N HIS A 21 -7.13 -16.08 9.00
CA HIS A 21 -7.02 -15.26 7.80
C HIS A 21 -7.65 -13.91 8.11
N TRP A 22 -6.82 -12.90 8.35
CA TRP A 22 -7.29 -11.58 8.76
C TRP A 22 -7.09 -10.54 7.67
N LEU A 23 -8.12 -9.74 7.48
CA LEU A 23 -8.05 -8.50 6.72
C LEU A 23 -7.92 -7.36 7.74
N ILE A 24 -6.78 -6.69 7.69
CA ILE A 24 -6.43 -5.58 8.59
C ILE A 24 -6.47 -4.31 7.75
N ALA A 25 -7.31 -3.34 8.12
CA ALA A 25 -7.43 -2.10 7.39
C ALA A 25 -7.25 -0.89 8.32
N THR A 26 -6.58 0.14 7.82
CA THR A 26 -6.47 1.42 8.52
C THR A 26 -7.79 2.19 8.44
N ALA A 27 -8.10 2.93 9.51
CA ALA A 27 -9.22 3.84 9.61
C ALA A 27 -8.70 5.23 9.96
N LYS A 28 -8.57 6.08 8.93
CA LYS A 28 -7.88 7.40 9.02
C LYS A 28 -8.51 8.34 10.04
N GLU A 29 -9.84 8.40 10.10
CA GLU A 29 -10.58 9.27 11.02
C GLU A 29 -10.97 8.54 12.30
N GLY A 30 -10.92 7.21 12.29
CA GLY A 30 -11.21 6.38 13.47
C GLY A 30 -9.99 6.16 14.38
N ASP A 31 -8.79 6.49 13.92
CA ASP A 31 -7.50 6.29 14.61
C ASP A 31 -7.29 4.85 15.10
N VAL A 32 -7.72 3.88 14.30
CA VAL A 32 -7.64 2.45 14.63
C VAL A 32 -7.24 1.60 13.42
N LEU A 33 -6.86 0.36 13.69
CA LEU A 33 -6.91 -0.72 12.72
C LEU A 33 -8.23 -1.48 12.88
N ARG A 34 -8.93 -1.74 11.78
CA ARG A 34 -10.11 -2.60 11.74
C ARG A 34 -9.66 -3.99 11.31
N VAL A 35 -9.95 -4.99 12.13
CA VAL A 35 -9.60 -6.39 11.86
C VAL A 35 -10.87 -7.18 11.58
N HIS A 36 -10.89 -7.87 10.45
CA HIS A 36 -12.00 -8.70 10.00
C HIS A 36 -11.50 -10.08 9.60
N ASP A 37 -12.36 -11.09 9.68
CA ASP A 37 -12.10 -12.37 9.02
C ASP A 37 -12.04 -12.13 7.50
N ALA A 38 -10.92 -12.50 6.89
CA ALA A 38 -10.72 -12.28 5.47
C ALA A 38 -11.58 -13.21 4.59
N THR A 39 -12.20 -14.25 5.16
CA THR A 39 -13.01 -15.21 4.40
C THR A 39 -14.44 -14.75 4.18
N ASP A 40 -15.01 -14.04 5.17
CA ASP A 40 -16.44 -13.66 5.17
C ASP A 40 -16.70 -12.20 5.55
N GLY A 41 -15.65 -11.45 5.93
CA GLY A 41 -15.73 -10.05 6.31
C GLY A 41 -16.32 -9.81 7.71
N SER A 42 -16.52 -10.84 8.51
CA SER A 42 -17.01 -10.67 9.88
C SER A 42 -16.02 -9.88 10.74
N PRO A 43 -16.48 -8.92 11.57
CA PRO A 43 -15.59 -8.13 12.39
C PRO A 43 -14.98 -8.98 13.52
N ILE A 44 -13.68 -8.84 13.73
CA ILE A 44 -12.94 -9.49 14.81
C ILE A 44 -12.69 -8.49 15.94
N GLU A 45 -11.94 -7.41 15.64
CA GLU A 45 -11.61 -6.39 16.64
C GLU A 45 -11.27 -5.03 16.02
N ARG A 46 -11.14 -4.04 16.88
CA ARG A 46 -10.59 -2.71 16.59
C ARG A 46 -9.37 -2.51 17.48
N VAL A 47 -8.24 -2.21 16.88
CA VAL A 47 -6.95 -2.07 17.57
C VAL A 47 -6.51 -0.62 17.57
N GLY A 48 -6.12 -0.09 18.72
CA GLY A 48 -5.61 1.26 18.87
C GLY A 48 -6.64 2.24 19.39
N GLY A 49 -6.61 3.46 18.89
CA GLY A 49 -7.36 4.64 19.31
C GLY A 49 -6.49 5.88 19.20
N GLU A 50 -7.09 7.07 19.20
CA GLU A 50 -6.40 8.35 19.05
C GLU A 50 -5.26 8.53 20.08
N GLY A 51 -4.08 8.88 19.60
CA GLY A 51 -2.95 9.25 20.45
C GLY A 51 -1.58 8.96 19.85
N ALA A 52 -0.54 9.26 20.65
CA ALA A 52 0.86 9.09 20.26
C ALA A 52 1.61 8.01 21.08
N ALA A 53 0.97 7.37 22.06
CA ALA A 53 1.59 6.26 22.78
C ALA A 53 1.75 5.02 21.88
N LEU A 54 2.55 4.04 22.31
CA LEU A 54 2.64 2.76 21.60
C LEU A 54 1.27 2.06 21.61
N GLY A 55 0.84 1.57 20.45
CA GLY A 55 -0.46 0.95 20.25
C GLY A 55 -1.62 1.95 20.03
N GLN A 56 -1.36 3.26 20.09
CA GLN A 56 -2.28 4.30 19.68
C GLN A 56 -1.88 4.85 18.31
N PHE A 57 -2.83 5.45 17.60
CA PHE A 57 -2.64 6.00 16.26
C PHE A 57 -3.15 7.44 16.19
N ASP A 58 -2.61 8.20 15.24
CA ASP A 58 -3.16 9.48 14.83
C ASP A 58 -3.06 9.55 13.30
N ARG A 59 -4.20 9.38 12.66
CA ARG A 59 -4.41 9.26 11.22
C ARG A 59 -3.51 8.17 10.60
N PRO A 60 -3.78 6.88 10.89
CA PRO A 60 -3.10 5.76 10.23
C PRO A 60 -3.56 5.70 8.77
N ASN A 61 -2.61 5.81 7.83
CA ASN A 61 -2.87 5.73 6.39
C ASN A 61 -2.48 4.35 5.85
N GLY A 62 -1.22 4.15 5.53
CA GLY A 62 -0.75 2.89 4.97
C GLY A 62 -0.59 1.78 6.02
N VAL A 63 -0.90 0.54 5.62
CA VAL A 63 -0.62 -0.68 6.39
C VAL A 63 0.01 -1.74 5.50
N PHE A 64 0.96 -2.47 6.05
CA PHE A 64 1.60 -3.61 5.40
C PHE A 64 1.74 -4.77 6.40
N VAL A 65 1.52 -5.99 5.92
CA VAL A 65 1.75 -7.21 6.72
C VAL A 65 2.91 -7.97 6.10
N ILE A 66 3.88 -8.34 6.92
CA ILE A 66 4.99 -9.20 6.54
C ILE A 66 5.33 -10.14 7.68
N ASP A 67 5.41 -11.44 7.38
CA ASP A 67 5.50 -12.49 8.42
C ASP A 67 4.39 -12.27 9.47
N ASP A 68 4.74 -12.20 10.75
CA ASP A 68 3.81 -11.90 11.85
C ASP A 68 3.93 -10.43 12.33
N LEU A 69 4.24 -9.51 11.42
CA LEU A 69 4.35 -8.09 11.71
C LEU A 69 3.31 -7.28 10.93
N VAL A 70 2.64 -6.38 11.65
CA VAL A 70 1.87 -5.28 11.06
C VAL A 70 2.71 -4.01 11.15
N VAL A 71 2.92 -3.38 10.01
CA VAL A 71 3.67 -2.13 9.88
C VAL A 71 2.69 -1.04 9.44
N VAL A 72 2.55 0.00 10.23
CA VAL A 72 1.56 1.08 10.03
C VAL A 72 2.27 2.42 9.90
N VAL A 73 1.89 3.18 8.90
CA VAL A 73 2.31 4.57 8.73
C VAL A 73 1.27 5.50 9.33
N GLU A 74 1.70 6.40 10.19
CA GLU A 74 0.83 7.38 10.86
C GLU A 74 1.18 8.80 10.39
N ARG A 75 0.22 9.42 9.69
CA ARG A 75 0.43 10.73 9.06
C ARG A 75 0.68 11.84 10.06
N ASN A 76 -0.14 11.95 11.10
CA ASN A 76 -0.08 13.05 12.05
C ASN A 76 1.02 12.84 13.10
N ASN A 77 1.22 11.60 13.56
CA ASN A 77 2.34 11.23 14.43
C ASN A 77 3.70 11.23 13.68
N ARG A 78 3.68 11.29 12.34
CA ARG A 78 4.87 11.33 11.47
C ARG A 78 5.85 10.19 11.75
N ARG A 79 5.32 8.96 11.81
CA ARG A 79 6.10 7.79 12.19
C ARG A 79 5.62 6.52 11.50
N VAL A 80 6.44 5.50 11.59
CA VAL A 80 6.07 4.11 11.34
C VAL A 80 5.97 3.41 12.67
N GLN A 81 4.88 2.68 12.92
CA GLN A 81 4.71 1.81 14.07
C GLN A 81 4.71 0.35 13.63
N VAL A 82 5.36 -0.52 14.41
CA VAL A 82 5.41 -1.96 14.16
C VAL A 82 4.75 -2.68 15.33
N LEU A 83 3.80 -3.57 15.00
CA LEU A 83 3.10 -4.42 15.96
C LEU A 83 3.29 -5.89 15.58
N ARG A 84 3.27 -6.78 16.57
CA ARG A 84 3.34 -8.24 16.36
C ARG A 84 1.96 -8.86 16.42
N LEU A 85 1.66 -9.73 15.45
CA LEU A 85 0.48 -10.58 15.40
C LEU A 85 0.69 -11.88 16.20
N PRO A 86 -0.40 -12.52 16.69
CA PRO A 86 -1.79 -12.09 16.52
C PRO A 86 -2.28 -11.03 17.51
N ASP A 87 -1.53 -10.73 18.57
CA ASP A 87 -2.00 -9.93 19.70
C ASP A 87 -1.86 -8.41 19.49
N PHE A 88 -1.40 -7.97 18.32
CA PHE A 88 -1.06 -6.58 18.02
C PHE A 88 -0.15 -5.93 19.06
N THR A 89 0.75 -6.72 19.66
CA THR A 89 1.71 -6.23 20.63
C THR A 89 2.64 -5.18 20.01
N PRO A 90 2.65 -3.92 20.49
CA PRO A 90 3.50 -2.88 19.92
C PRO A 90 4.98 -3.17 20.19
N LEU A 91 5.79 -3.20 19.13
CA LEU A 91 7.24 -3.42 19.22
C LEU A 91 8.05 -2.12 19.27
N GLY A 92 7.50 -1.05 18.70
CA GLY A 92 8.14 0.25 18.71
C GLY A 92 7.75 1.13 17.51
N VAL A 93 8.38 2.29 17.45
CA VAL A 93 8.17 3.30 16.41
C VAL A 93 9.50 3.82 15.88
N PHE A 94 9.50 4.34 14.63
CA PHE A 94 10.65 5.02 14.04
C PHE A 94 10.22 6.02 12.97
N GLY A 95 11.19 6.77 12.45
CA GLY A 95 10.97 7.71 11.34
C GLY A 95 10.58 9.13 11.75
N THR A 96 10.24 9.39 13.00
CA THR A 96 9.73 10.69 13.50
C THR A 96 10.61 11.90 13.15
N GLU A 97 11.94 11.70 13.06
CA GLU A 97 12.87 12.80 12.71
C GLU A 97 12.99 13.05 11.20
N LYS A 98 12.46 12.14 10.37
CA LYS A 98 12.59 12.18 8.90
C LYS A 98 11.27 12.43 8.21
N LEU A 99 10.22 11.72 8.64
CA LEU A 99 8.89 11.79 8.06
C LEU A 99 8.19 13.10 8.43
N LYS A 100 7.55 13.70 7.45
CA LYS A 100 6.84 14.98 7.58
C LYS A 100 5.34 14.82 7.44
N ARG A 101 4.89 14.06 6.43
CA ARG A 101 3.50 13.75 6.14
C ARG A 101 3.43 12.38 5.43
N PRO A 102 3.84 11.30 6.11
CA PRO A 102 3.92 9.97 5.49
C PRO A 102 2.54 9.44 5.11
N TYR A 103 2.48 8.63 4.05
CA TYR A 103 1.23 8.13 3.49
C TYR A 103 1.24 6.62 3.23
N GLY A 104 1.76 6.16 2.10
CA GLY A 104 1.85 4.74 1.76
C GLY A 104 3.16 4.09 2.19
N LEU A 105 3.19 2.76 2.20
CA LEU A 105 4.41 2.01 2.49
C LEU A 105 4.50 0.71 1.70
N TYR A 106 5.73 0.27 1.47
CA TYR A 106 6.07 -1.06 0.99
C TYR A 106 7.19 -1.64 1.82
N VAL A 107 7.07 -2.91 2.22
CA VAL A 107 8.10 -3.61 3.01
C VAL A 107 8.60 -4.84 2.23
N THR A 108 9.90 -5.07 2.27
CA THR A 108 10.54 -6.25 1.65
C THR A 108 11.59 -6.84 2.57
N PRO A 109 11.74 -8.18 2.60
CA PRO A 109 12.80 -8.81 3.37
C PRO A 109 14.19 -8.34 2.91
N ASP A 110 15.10 -8.13 3.86
CA ASP A 110 16.54 -7.92 3.65
C ASP A 110 17.33 -9.18 4.05
N SER A 111 17.00 -9.72 5.21
CA SER A 111 17.52 -10.97 5.74
C SER A 111 16.54 -11.54 6.77
N ALA A 112 16.84 -12.66 7.39
CA ALA A 112 16.04 -13.14 8.52
C ALA A 112 15.90 -12.03 9.57
N ASP A 113 14.67 -11.74 9.98
CA ASP A 113 14.29 -10.73 10.98
C ASP A 113 14.63 -9.27 10.63
N ALA A 114 15.04 -8.97 9.38
CA ALA A 114 15.37 -7.63 8.93
C ALA A 114 14.69 -7.29 7.59
N TYR A 115 14.25 -6.05 7.46
CA TYR A 115 13.41 -5.58 6.37
C TYR A 115 13.84 -4.21 5.88
N HIS A 116 13.72 -3.97 4.59
CA HIS A 116 13.67 -2.62 4.03
C HIS A 116 12.22 -2.14 3.97
N ILE A 117 12.01 -0.88 4.27
CA ILE A 117 10.72 -0.21 4.13
C ILE A 117 10.89 1.07 3.32
N TYR A 118 9.99 1.28 2.39
CA TYR A 118 9.85 2.50 1.59
C TYR A 118 8.54 3.16 2.00
N VAL A 119 8.60 4.45 2.31
CA VAL A 119 7.47 5.26 2.77
C VAL A 119 7.34 6.48 1.88
N THR A 120 6.18 6.69 1.28
CA THR A 120 5.89 7.97 0.60
C THR A 120 5.71 9.06 1.64
N ASP A 121 6.25 10.24 1.37
CA ASP A 121 6.18 11.39 2.26
C ASP A 121 5.61 12.59 1.52
N GLN A 122 4.31 12.77 1.65
CA GLN A 122 3.51 13.79 0.96
C GLN A 122 3.59 15.14 1.71
N TYR A 123 4.81 15.61 2.02
CA TYR A 123 4.98 16.90 2.67
C TYR A 123 4.63 18.07 1.74
N GLU A 124 4.08 19.11 2.34
CA GLU A 124 3.55 20.30 1.69
C GLU A 124 4.07 21.59 2.32
N LEU A 125 3.92 22.68 1.60
CA LEU A 125 4.05 24.02 2.13
C LEU A 125 2.79 24.41 2.94
N PRO A 126 2.85 25.49 3.73
CA PRO A 126 1.65 26.06 4.32
C PRO A 126 0.54 26.27 3.29
N ASN A 127 -0.69 26.04 3.68
CA ASN A 127 -1.90 26.05 2.82
C ASN A 127 -1.94 24.91 1.77
N GLU A 128 -1.39 23.73 2.11
CA GLU A 128 -1.47 22.51 1.30
C GLU A 128 -0.91 22.65 -0.14
N ARG A 129 0.04 23.57 -0.33
CA ARG A 129 0.67 23.76 -1.63
C ARG A 129 1.82 22.79 -1.82
N ILE A 130 1.91 22.24 -3.02
CA ILE A 130 3.04 21.43 -3.46
C ILE A 130 4.31 22.28 -3.42
N PRO A 131 5.41 21.79 -2.80
CA PRO A 131 6.70 22.48 -2.87
C PRO A 131 7.22 22.55 -4.31
N PRO A 132 8.09 23.52 -4.64
CA PRO A 132 8.72 23.56 -5.96
C PRO A 132 9.60 22.31 -6.17
N ASP A 133 9.72 21.85 -7.43
CA ASP A 133 10.42 20.61 -7.82
C ASP A 133 11.75 20.38 -7.10
N ARG A 134 12.58 21.44 -7.04
CA ARG A 134 13.90 21.36 -6.36
C ARG A 134 13.83 20.99 -4.87
N ALA A 135 12.66 21.03 -4.26
CA ALA A 135 12.42 20.68 -2.86
C ALA A 135 11.72 19.33 -2.69
N LEU A 136 11.48 18.57 -3.78
CA LEU A 136 10.76 17.30 -3.77
C LEU A 136 11.69 16.06 -3.74
N GLY A 137 12.97 16.26 -3.47
CA GLY A 137 13.98 15.20 -3.44
C GLY A 137 13.84 14.18 -2.29
N GLU A 138 12.86 14.34 -1.42
CA GLU A 138 12.63 13.48 -0.25
C GLU A 138 11.23 12.85 -0.24
N ARG A 139 10.59 12.70 -1.41
CA ARG A 139 9.24 12.17 -1.55
C ARG A 139 9.09 10.70 -1.16
N VAL A 140 10.18 9.95 -1.19
CA VAL A 140 10.22 8.58 -0.67
C VAL A 140 11.35 8.47 0.34
N GLN A 141 11.03 7.96 1.51
CA GLN A 141 11.97 7.69 2.60
C GLN A 141 12.21 6.19 2.70
N GLN A 142 13.46 5.77 2.67
CA GLN A 142 13.84 4.38 2.88
C GLN A 142 14.45 4.19 4.27
N PHE A 143 13.89 3.23 5.01
CA PHE A 143 14.49 2.77 6.26
C PHE A 143 14.82 1.29 6.17
N ARG A 144 15.66 0.84 7.07
CA ARG A 144 15.85 -0.57 7.41
C ARG A 144 15.42 -0.76 8.85
N PHE A 145 14.64 -1.80 9.13
CA PHE A 145 14.33 -2.18 10.51
C PHE A 145 14.57 -3.66 10.74
N GLN A 146 14.76 -4.03 12.00
CA GLN A 146 14.98 -5.39 12.44
C GLN A 146 14.23 -5.63 13.75
N VAL A 147 13.63 -6.81 13.88
CA VAL A 147 12.93 -7.26 15.08
C VAL A 147 13.69 -8.46 15.66
N ARG A 148 14.13 -8.34 16.93
CA ARG A 148 14.76 -9.43 17.68
C ARG A 148 14.10 -9.59 19.03
N GLY A 149 13.37 -10.70 19.22
CA GLY A 149 12.49 -10.81 20.37
C GLY A 149 11.49 -9.63 20.36
N ASP A 150 11.40 -8.87 21.44
CA ASP A 150 10.52 -7.70 21.53
C ASP A 150 11.26 -6.38 21.26
N THR A 151 12.43 -6.44 20.67
CA THR A 151 13.25 -5.25 20.39
C THR A 151 13.19 -4.90 18.91
N LEU A 152 12.69 -3.68 18.64
CA LEU A 152 12.74 -3.05 17.32
C LEU A 152 13.98 -2.17 17.22
N GLN A 153 14.76 -2.35 16.17
CA GLN A 153 15.87 -1.46 15.81
C GLN A 153 15.65 -0.95 14.39
N SER A 154 15.93 0.32 14.15
CA SER A 154 15.76 0.92 12.82
C SER A 154 16.89 1.88 12.48
N ALA A 155 17.11 2.08 11.20
CA ALA A 155 18.02 3.08 10.65
C ALA A 155 17.42 3.70 9.40
N HIS A 156 17.53 5.02 9.26
CA HIS A 156 17.26 5.69 7.99
C HIS A 156 18.36 5.36 6.99
N VAL A 157 18.00 4.90 5.81
CA VAL A 157 18.93 4.53 4.75
C VAL A 157 19.16 5.70 3.81
N ARG A 158 18.09 6.23 3.23
CA ARG A 158 18.11 7.37 2.29
C ARG A 158 16.75 7.99 2.13
N ALA A 159 16.73 9.15 1.50
CA ALA A 159 15.53 9.73 0.89
C ALA A 159 15.77 9.93 -0.60
N PHE A 160 14.72 9.90 -1.41
CA PHE A 160 14.84 10.15 -2.84
C PHE A 160 13.55 10.70 -3.46
N GLY A 161 13.69 11.21 -4.67
CA GLY A 161 12.73 11.81 -5.56
C GLY A 161 13.50 12.66 -6.55
N ALA A 162 13.08 12.70 -7.81
CA ALA A 162 13.68 13.61 -8.77
C ALA A 162 13.33 15.06 -8.40
N THR A 163 14.27 15.98 -8.62
CA THR A 163 14.10 17.41 -8.33
C THR A 163 13.96 18.27 -9.59
N SER A 164 13.89 17.61 -10.74
CA SER A 164 13.66 18.24 -12.05
C SER A 164 13.33 17.18 -13.09
N GLY A 165 12.70 17.61 -14.19
CA GLY A 165 12.35 16.74 -15.31
C GLY A 165 11.15 15.83 -15.03
N PRO A 166 10.91 14.83 -15.92
CA PRO A 166 9.67 14.05 -15.90
C PRO A 166 9.54 13.07 -14.73
N GLY A 167 10.61 12.90 -13.94
CA GLY A 167 10.61 12.00 -12.78
C GLY A 167 10.18 12.68 -11.48
N VAL A 168 9.85 13.96 -11.47
CA VAL A 168 9.44 14.65 -10.25
C VAL A 168 8.14 14.07 -9.72
N LEU A 169 8.11 13.79 -8.41
CA LEU A 169 6.95 13.33 -7.67
C LEU A 169 6.29 14.51 -6.96
N HIS A 170 5.09 14.91 -7.38
CA HIS A 170 4.38 16.07 -6.81
C HIS A 170 3.45 15.67 -5.68
N VAL A 171 2.54 14.72 -5.93
CA VAL A 171 1.55 14.25 -4.96
C VAL A 171 1.65 12.73 -4.86
N VAL A 172 2.35 12.25 -3.85
CA VAL A 172 2.64 10.81 -3.71
C VAL A 172 1.70 10.14 -2.72
N GLU A 173 1.16 9.03 -3.13
CA GLU A 173 0.26 8.20 -2.33
C GLU A 173 0.84 6.80 -2.14
N SER A 174 0.24 5.81 -2.78
CA SER A 174 0.66 4.42 -2.69
C SER A 174 1.97 4.14 -3.41
N LEU A 175 2.66 3.10 -2.97
CA LEU A 175 3.81 2.55 -3.69
C LEU A 175 3.89 1.04 -3.46
N TRP A 176 4.52 0.35 -4.43
CA TRP A 176 4.84 -1.07 -4.28
C TRP A 176 6.12 -1.44 -5.02
N GLY A 177 6.91 -2.36 -4.43
CA GLY A 177 8.21 -2.77 -4.96
C GLY A 177 8.20 -4.15 -5.61
N ASP A 178 9.09 -4.31 -6.58
CA ASP A 178 9.48 -5.59 -7.17
C ASP A 178 11.01 -5.72 -7.15
N PRO A 179 11.59 -6.22 -6.06
CA PRO A 179 13.04 -6.38 -5.94
C PRO A 179 13.66 -7.26 -7.04
N ARG A 180 12.89 -8.21 -7.59
CA ARG A 180 13.35 -9.10 -8.65
C ARG A 180 13.68 -8.36 -9.95
N ASN A 181 12.91 -7.33 -10.28
CA ASN A 181 13.09 -6.52 -11.48
C ASN A 181 13.66 -5.14 -11.17
N ASP A 182 14.14 -4.92 -9.94
CA ASP A 182 14.67 -3.63 -9.47
C ASP A 182 13.69 -2.47 -9.76
N ARG A 183 12.43 -2.60 -9.32
CA ARG A 183 11.36 -1.63 -9.59
C ARG A 183 10.61 -1.25 -8.34
N LEU A 184 10.32 0.03 -8.25
CA LEU A 184 9.40 0.63 -7.28
C LEU A 184 8.40 1.47 -8.09
N LEU A 185 7.13 1.07 -8.12
CA LEU A 185 6.06 1.84 -8.70
C LEU A 185 5.50 2.77 -7.63
N VAL A 186 5.42 4.06 -7.95
CA VAL A 186 4.90 5.11 -7.06
C VAL A 186 3.69 5.74 -7.73
N ALA A 187 2.56 5.73 -7.06
CA ALA A 187 1.35 6.42 -7.49
C ALA A 187 1.52 7.93 -7.28
N GLU A 188 1.21 8.67 -8.32
CA GLU A 188 1.28 10.13 -8.39
C GLU A 188 -0.11 10.61 -8.80
N GLU A 189 -0.79 11.27 -7.87
CA GLU A 189 -2.20 11.65 -8.01
C GLU A 189 -2.43 13.13 -8.34
N GLU A 190 -1.41 13.84 -8.84
CA GLU A 190 -1.56 15.26 -9.21
C GLU A 190 -2.78 15.45 -10.12
N GLU A 191 -3.65 16.37 -9.74
CA GLU A 191 -4.92 16.59 -10.43
C GLU A 191 -4.69 16.93 -11.93
N GLY A 192 -5.30 16.12 -12.80
CA GLY A 192 -5.18 16.23 -14.26
C GLY A 192 -3.89 15.67 -14.86
N ASP A 193 -2.97 15.12 -14.05
CA ASP A 193 -1.73 14.48 -14.52
C ASP A 193 -1.38 13.22 -13.70
N SER A 194 -2.40 12.53 -13.24
CA SER A 194 -2.24 11.33 -12.41
C SER A 194 -1.62 10.17 -13.20
N LYS A 195 -0.67 9.43 -12.59
CA LYS A 195 0.15 8.42 -13.28
C LYS A 195 0.89 7.51 -12.30
N LEU A 196 1.51 6.43 -12.80
CA LEU A 196 2.50 5.67 -12.02
C LEU A 196 3.91 6.01 -12.50
N MET A 197 4.75 6.33 -11.56
CA MET A 197 6.16 6.62 -11.78
C MET A 197 7.00 5.39 -11.44
N VAL A 198 7.95 5.02 -12.31
CA VAL A 198 8.80 3.86 -12.10
C VAL A 198 10.20 4.28 -11.69
N TYR A 199 10.56 3.93 -10.46
CA TYR A 199 11.88 4.10 -9.88
C TYR A 199 12.60 2.76 -9.75
N THR A 200 13.91 2.77 -9.59
CA THR A 200 14.66 1.61 -9.09
C THR A 200 14.47 1.49 -7.57
N MET A 201 14.75 0.32 -7.01
CA MET A 201 14.76 0.14 -5.55
C MET A 201 15.81 1.03 -4.85
N ASP A 202 16.82 1.49 -5.59
CA ASP A 202 17.83 2.44 -5.12
C ASP A 202 17.37 3.91 -5.19
N GLY A 203 16.20 4.18 -5.76
CA GLY A 203 15.60 5.51 -5.82
C GLY A 203 15.97 6.35 -7.04
N ALA A 204 16.50 5.74 -8.12
CA ALA A 204 16.71 6.43 -9.38
C ALA A 204 15.45 6.34 -10.27
N PHE A 205 15.03 7.47 -10.85
CA PHE A 205 13.96 7.44 -11.84
C PHE A 205 14.42 6.70 -13.11
N THR A 206 13.64 5.72 -13.55
CA THR A 206 14.02 4.85 -14.69
C THR A 206 13.76 5.48 -16.06
N GLY A 207 13.05 6.60 -16.12
CA GLY A 207 12.54 7.17 -17.35
C GLY A 207 11.19 6.59 -17.80
N THR A 208 10.65 5.62 -17.07
CA THR A 208 9.38 4.97 -17.39
C THR A 208 8.24 5.58 -16.59
N ILE A 209 7.14 5.88 -17.29
CA ILE A 209 5.89 6.38 -16.73
C ILE A 209 4.75 5.55 -17.32
N ILE A 210 3.86 5.04 -16.48
CA ILE A 210 2.54 4.57 -16.93
C ILE A 210 1.64 5.81 -16.87
N ASN A 211 1.31 6.32 -18.03
CA ASN A 211 0.83 7.68 -18.21
C ASN A 211 -0.64 7.90 -17.82
N ALA A 212 -1.02 9.17 -17.73
CA ALA A 212 -2.34 9.63 -17.34
C ALA A 212 -3.51 9.11 -18.20
N SER A 213 -3.27 8.50 -19.38
CA SER A 213 -4.35 7.91 -20.17
C SER A 213 -5.01 6.70 -19.49
N PHE A 214 -4.33 6.09 -18.52
CA PHE A 214 -4.88 5.04 -17.68
C PHE A 214 -5.57 5.59 -16.42
N PHE A 215 -5.25 6.81 -16.03
CA PHE A 215 -5.73 7.42 -14.79
C PHE A 215 -6.45 8.75 -15.09
N PRO A 216 -7.63 8.70 -15.71
CA PRO A 216 -8.44 9.89 -15.91
C PRO A 216 -8.94 10.53 -14.60
N HIS A 217 -8.82 9.81 -13.48
CA HIS A 217 -9.12 10.30 -12.13
C HIS A 217 -7.82 10.34 -11.31
N GLN A 218 -7.66 9.44 -10.32
CA GLN A 218 -6.49 9.40 -9.44
C GLN A 218 -5.82 8.03 -9.44
N ALA A 219 -4.51 8.01 -9.64
CA ALA A 219 -3.69 6.80 -9.50
C ALA A 219 -3.49 6.53 -8.01
N GLU A 220 -4.09 5.47 -7.51
CA GLU A 220 -4.11 5.10 -6.11
C GLU A 220 -3.43 3.74 -5.85
N GLY A 221 -4.04 2.89 -5.05
CA GLY A 221 -3.52 1.61 -4.64
C GLY A 221 -2.73 0.85 -5.72
N VAL A 222 -1.55 0.37 -5.36
CA VAL A 222 -0.68 -0.44 -6.23
C VAL A 222 -0.32 -1.73 -5.52
N VAL A 223 -0.49 -2.87 -6.18
CA VAL A 223 -0.05 -4.20 -5.69
C VAL A 223 0.57 -5.02 -6.81
N LEU A 224 1.36 -6.02 -6.44
CA LEU A 224 1.96 -6.97 -7.37
C LEU A 224 1.43 -8.39 -7.11
N ARG A 225 0.81 -8.99 -8.10
CA ARG A 225 0.56 -10.43 -8.14
C ARG A 225 1.83 -11.14 -8.58
N ASP A 226 2.45 -11.89 -7.69
CA ASP A 226 3.60 -12.72 -8.01
C ASP A 226 3.17 -14.09 -8.52
N CYS A 227 3.76 -14.57 -9.60
CA CYS A 227 3.53 -15.91 -10.13
C CYS A 227 4.73 -16.83 -9.81
N PRO A 228 4.50 -18.15 -9.60
CA PRO A 228 5.57 -19.10 -9.26
C PRO A 228 6.70 -19.18 -10.30
N ASP A 229 6.40 -18.92 -11.56
CA ASP A 229 7.37 -18.87 -12.67
C ASP A 229 8.18 -17.57 -12.71
N GLY A 230 7.81 -16.60 -11.86
CA GLY A 230 8.42 -15.29 -11.79
C GLY A 230 7.82 -14.24 -12.71
N GLY A 231 6.79 -14.60 -13.46
CA GLY A 231 5.88 -13.65 -14.09
C GLY A 231 5.01 -12.95 -13.06
N GLY A 232 3.94 -12.32 -13.50
CA GLY A 232 2.98 -11.67 -12.63
C GLY A 232 2.30 -10.46 -13.23
N LEU A 233 1.46 -9.84 -12.44
CA LEU A 233 0.72 -8.64 -12.81
C LEU A 233 0.87 -7.56 -11.75
N TRP A 234 1.18 -6.36 -12.18
CA TRP A 234 0.87 -5.15 -11.42
C TRP A 234 -0.63 -4.88 -11.53
N VAL A 235 -1.26 -4.57 -10.43
CA VAL A 235 -2.64 -4.09 -10.38
C VAL A 235 -2.66 -2.76 -9.67
N THR A 236 -3.34 -1.79 -10.25
CA THR A 236 -3.46 -0.44 -9.71
C THR A 236 -4.87 0.10 -9.86
N THR A 237 -5.22 1.06 -9.04
CA THR A 237 -6.52 1.73 -9.04
C THR A 237 -6.46 3.05 -9.81
N ASP A 238 -7.46 3.28 -10.65
CA ASP A 238 -7.91 4.61 -11.08
C ASP A 238 -9.15 4.95 -10.24
N GLN A 239 -8.93 5.72 -9.17
CA GLN A 239 -9.96 6.06 -8.19
C GLN A 239 -10.89 7.13 -8.76
N GLY A 240 -12.17 6.84 -8.79
CA GLY A 240 -13.19 7.81 -9.21
C GLY A 240 -14.50 7.65 -8.43
N GLU A 241 -15.12 8.77 -8.09
CA GLU A 241 -16.38 8.80 -7.37
C GLU A 241 -17.53 8.13 -8.13
N GLY A 242 -17.58 8.30 -9.43
CA GLY A 242 -18.63 7.73 -10.30
C GLY A 242 -18.24 6.44 -10.98
N VAL A 243 -16.95 6.22 -11.17
CA VAL A 243 -16.35 5.05 -11.85
C VAL A 243 -15.00 4.76 -11.25
N ASN A 244 -14.82 3.57 -10.74
CA ASN A 244 -13.55 3.08 -10.26
C ASN A 244 -13.05 1.96 -11.18
N THR A 245 -11.83 2.05 -11.67
CA THR A 245 -11.25 1.07 -12.60
C THR A 245 -9.94 0.53 -12.06
N PHE A 246 -9.74 -0.77 -12.17
CA PHE A 246 -8.46 -1.41 -11.86
C PHE A 246 -7.76 -1.74 -13.17
N HIS A 247 -6.50 -1.34 -13.30
CA HIS A 247 -5.66 -1.62 -14.46
C HIS A 247 -4.62 -2.68 -14.13
N ALA A 248 -4.42 -3.61 -15.06
CA ALA A 248 -3.41 -4.65 -14.94
C ALA A 248 -2.32 -4.47 -15.98
N PHE A 249 -1.06 -4.56 -15.52
CA PHE A 249 0.12 -4.48 -16.37
C PHE A 249 1.02 -5.69 -16.16
N ASP A 250 1.66 -6.17 -17.22
CA ASP A 250 2.64 -7.24 -17.13
C ASP A 250 3.80 -6.86 -16.20
N ARG A 251 4.17 -7.75 -15.31
CA ARG A 251 5.21 -7.51 -14.30
C ARG A 251 6.53 -7.07 -14.90
N ALA A 252 6.97 -7.75 -15.96
CA ALA A 252 8.30 -7.56 -16.52
C ALA A 252 8.37 -6.39 -17.49
N THR A 253 7.38 -6.26 -18.36
CA THR A 253 7.38 -5.30 -19.47
C THR A 253 6.64 -4.01 -19.17
N LEU A 254 5.76 -4.00 -18.17
CA LEU A 254 4.79 -2.94 -17.87
C LEU A 254 3.80 -2.69 -19.00
N ALA A 255 3.70 -3.62 -19.95
CA ALA A 255 2.69 -3.54 -21.00
C ALA A 255 1.28 -3.72 -20.41
N PRO A 256 0.27 -2.96 -20.86
CA PRO A 256 -1.09 -3.15 -20.39
C PRO A 256 -1.62 -4.53 -20.78
N VAL A 257 -2.18 -5.25 -19.81
CA VAL A 257 -2.82 -6.56 -19.99
C VAL A 257 -4.32 -6.39 -20.13
N GLY A 258 -4.92 -5.52 -19.34
CA GLY A 258 -6.34 -5.26 -19.37
C GLY A 258 -6.80 -4.40 -18.19
N SER A 259 -8.11 -4.24 -18.08
CA SER A 259 -8.73 -3.51 -16.99
C SER A 259 -9.99 -4.23 -16.55
N PHE A 260 -10.35 -4.09 -15.28
CA PHE A 260 -11.58 -4.66 -14.73
C PHE A 260 -12.24 -3.69 -13.76
N ARG A 261 -13.50 -3.97 -13.45
CA ARG A 261 -14.28 -3.25 -12.43
C ARG A 261 -14.93 -4.26 -11.52
N ILE A 262 -15.23 -3.85 -10.32
CA ILE A 262 -15.96 -4.64 -9.33
C ILE A 262 -17.30 -3.94 -9.13
N ASP A 263 -18.40 -4.65 -9.40
CA ASP A 263 -19.73 -4.07 -9.28
C ASP A 263 -19.98 -3.51 -7.88
N GLY A 264 -20.37 -2.25 -7.81
CA GLY A 264 -20.66 -1.55 -6.57
C GLY A 264 -19.43 -1.10 -5.78
N VAL A 265 -18.22 -1.24 -6.31
CA VAL A 265 -16.99 -0.70 -5.70
C VAL A 265 -16.61 0.60 -6.40
N LEU A 266 -16.56 1.68 -5.63
CA LEU A 266 -16.24 3.03 -6.07
C LEU A 266 -15.28 3.67 -5.09
N ASN A 267 -14.62 4.75 -5.51
CA ASN A 267 -13.77 5.58 -4.66
C ASN A 267 -12.81 4.73 -3.82
N THR A 268 -11.94 3.98 -4.51
CA THR A 268 -11.02 3.02 -3.88
C THR A 268 -9.66 3.66 -3.66
N ASP A 269 -9.30 3.95 -2.40
CA ASP A 269 -7.95 4.35 -2.01
C ASP A 269 -7.00 3.14 -2.07
N GLY A 270 -7.14 2.23 -1.13
CA GLY A 270 -6.25 1.10 -0.95
C GLY A 270 -6.77 -0.22 -1.51
N ILE A 271 -5.84 -1.05 -1.95
CA ILE A 271 -6.07 -2.43 -2.38
C ILE A 271 -5.09 -3.38 -1.72
N ALA A 272 -5.49 -4.63 -1.53
CA ALA A 272 -4.61 -5.71 -1.08
C ALA A 272 -4.77 -6.95 -1.95
N LEU A 273 -3.71 -7.75 -2.02
CA LEU A 273 -3.72 -9.00 -2.76
C LEU A 273 -2.94 -10.06 -2.00
N THR A 274 -3.53 -11.26 -1.89
CA THR A 274 -2.85 -12.45 -1.42
C THR A 274 -2.92 -13.55 -2.47
N SER A 275 -1.82 -14.28 -2.64
CA SER A 275 -1.73 -15.43 -3.53
C SER A 275 -2.07 -16.75 -2.84
N ALA A 276 -2.19 -16.75 -1.51
CA ALA A 276 -2.54 -17.93 -0.74
C ALA A 276 -3.99 -18.34 -1.00
N ALA A 277 -4.24 -19.64 -1.19
CA ALA A 277 -5.58 -20.19 -1.21
C ALA A 277 -6.10 -20.33 0.22
N PHE A 278 -7.31 -19.85 0.49
CA PHE A 278 -7.95 -19.97 1.81
C PHE A 278 -9.47 -19.75 1.68
N GLY A 279 -10.24 -20.36 2.58
CA GLY A 279 -11.69 -20.21 2.62
C GLY A 279 -12.35 -20.36 1.22
N PRO A 280 -13.15 -19.37 0.77
CA PRO A 280 -13.76 -19.39 -0.55
C PRO A 280 -12.81 -18.96 -1.70
N PHE A 281 -11.60 -18.52 -1.41
CA PHE A 281 -10.64 -17.94 -2.36
C PHE A 281 -9.61 -18.97 -2.82
N ALA A 282 -9.99 -19.82 -3.77
CA ALA A 282 -9.16 -20.93 -4.23
C ALA A 282 -7.88 -20.50 -4.98
N ALA A 283 -7.88 -19.31 -5.58
CA ALA A 283 -6.75 -18.74 -6.30
C ALA A 283 -6.08 -17.55 -5.57
N GLY A 284 -6.39 -17.37 -4.29
CA GLY A 284 -6.06 -16.18 -3.54
C GLY A 284 -7.14 -15.10 -3.67
N ALA A 285 -6.97 -13.97 -3.03
CA ALA A 285 -7.97 -12.94 -2.95
C ALA A 285 -7.40 -11.55 -3.29
N PHE A 286 -8.23 -10.73 -3.93
CA PHE A 286 -8.04 -9.31 -4.13
C PHE A 286 -9.06 -8.56 -3.27
N TYR A 287 -8.61 -7.56 -2.53
CA TYR A 287 -9.44 -6.71 -1.69
C TYR A 287 -9.34 -5.27 -2.16
N ALA A 288 -10.47 -4.59 -2.22
CA ALA A 288 -10.56 -3.17 -2.56
C ALA A 288 -11.38 -2.43 -1.52
N VAL A 289 -10.91 -1.30 -1.07
CA VAL A 289 -11.71 -0.38 -0.24
C VAL A 289 -12.83 0.19 -1.08
N HIS A 290 -14.01 0.33 -0.51
CA HIS A 290 -15.18 0.92 -1.13
C HIS A 290 -15.64 2.13 -0.34
N ASP A 291 -15.45 3.29 -0.93
CA ASP A 291 -16.02 4.57 -0.54
C ASP A 291 -15.86 4.82 0.97
N ASP A 292 -14.62 4.75 1.44
CA ASP A 292 -14.16 4.99 2.82
C ASP A 292 -14.82 4.13 3.91
N GLY A 293 -15.72 3.23 3.55
CA GLY A 293 -16.65 2.60 4.52
C GLY A 293 -16.40 1.13 4.79
N ASN A 294 -15.98 0.37 3.80
CA ASN A 294 -15.75 -1.07 3.92
C ASN A 294 -14.79 -1.59 2.85
N THR A 295 -14.40 -2.85 2.98
CA THR A 295 -13.57 -3.54 1.99
C THR A 295 -14.34 -4.68 1.35
N VAL A 296 -14.18 -4.86 0.04
CA VAL A 296 -14.79 -5.95 -0.74
C VAL A 296 -13.71 -6.92 -1.15
N GLY A 297 -13.91 -8.21 -0.89
CA GLY A 297 -13.01 -9.29 -1.29
C GLY A 297 -13.53 -10.07 -2.50
N ILE A 298 -12.64 -10.38 -3.45
CA ILE A 298 -12.95 -11.13 -4.68
C ILE A 298 -11.92 -12.22 -4.88
N ASP A 299 -12.37 -13.44 -5.28
CA ASP A 299 -11.45 -14.51 -5.69
C ASP A 299 -10.65 -14.04 -6.90
N TRP A 300 -9.33 -14.18 -6.81
CA TRP A 300 -8.44 -13.85 -7.91
C TRP A 300 -8.77 -14.60 -9.21
N ALA A 301 -9.35 -15.81 -9.13
CA ALA A 301 -9.75 -16.57 -10.30
C ALA A 301 -10.72 -15.79 -11.22
N ALA A 302 -11.67 -15.05 -10.64
CA ALA A 302 -12.61 -14.23 -11.40
C ALA A 302 -11.92 -13.07 -12.13
N ILE A 303 -10.94 -12.44 -11.47
CA ILE A 303 -10.14 -11.36 -12.07
C ILE A 303 -9.25 -11.92 -13.19
N ALA A 304 -8.59 -13.05 -12.96
CA ALA A 304 -7.74 -13.72 -13.93
C ALA A 304 -8.53 -14.15 -15.19
N GLU A 305 -9.77 -14.63 -15.00
CA GLU A 305 -10.69 -14.94 -16.10
C GLU A 305 -11.05 -13.68 -16.89
N ALA A 306 -11.43 -12.59 -16.22
CA ALA A 306 -11.80 -11.33 -16.85
C ALA A 306 -10.63 -10.72 -17.65
N LEU A 307 -9.40 -10.88 -17.18
CA LEU A 307 -8.18 -10.42 -17.85
C LEU A 307 -7.64 -11.42 -18.89
N ALA A 308 -8.24 -12.60 -19.03
CA ALA A 308 -7.70 -13.72 -19.80
C ALA A 308 -6.23 -14.03 -19.47
N TYR A 309 -5.85 -13.88 -18.18
CA TYR A 309 -4.49 -14.03 -17.69
C TYR A 309 -4.32 -15.32 -16.86
N ARG A 310 -3.18 -15.99 -17.07
CA ARG A 310 -2.79 -17.16 -16.25
C ARG A 310 -1.32 -17.08 -15.90
N CYS A 311 -0.95 -17.40 -14.66
CA CYS A 311 0.45 -17.61 -14.28
C CYS A 311 1.02 -18.81 -15.04
N GLY A 312 2.19 -18.64 -15.67
CA GLY A 312 2.87 -19.72 -16.42
C GLY A 312 2.28 -20.02 -17.77
N GLY A 313 1.58 -19.08 -18.39
CA GLY A 313 1.03 -19.18 -19.74
C GLY A 313 1.94 -18.58 -20.80
#